data_6d7f02b35da3b0c3576b152f9f5fc369
#
_entry.id   6d7f02b35da3b0c3576b152f9f5fc369
#
_cell.length_a   1.000
_cell.length_b   1.000
_cell.length_c   1.000
_cell.angle_alpha   90.00
_cell.angle_beta   90.00
_cell.angle_gamma   90.00
#
_symmetry.space_group_name_H-M   'P 1'
#
loop_
_entity.id
_entity.type
_entity.pdbx_description
1 polymer ?
#
loop_
_entity_poly.entity_id
_entity_poly.type
_entity_poly.pdbx_seq_one_letter_code
_entity_poly.pdbx_strand_id
1 'polypeptide(L)'
;MAAKGSKKKAAKPKTGKLARWRKPAGRARKARSVKTTKRQPHLWLRLVRGGLYWGAVAGIWLFIAVSGLVTWYATDLPDISDLGARARSAGITITAADGSLLASRGDVYGRHVPRAELPQTLIDAVVAIEDRRFYDHFGLDPIGLVRAVYTNLRAGRLVQGGSTLTQQIAKNVFLTPERSLKRKVQELLLAFWLERNFSKDKLLTIYLNRVYLGAGAYGVDAAARRYFAKPVSELSLAEAAMLAGLPKAPSRYAPTRDLAAARARAAVVLDAMVASGRLEEPAAAAAKVAPAGVADALGGSGAARYFADWVIDRVPAYVGPITGDLEVRTTLNGAVQRAAEAAVAASRAAGLESGAGEVALVAMTPDGAVRGMVGGRNYVVSQYNRVTQARRQPGSAFKIAVYAAALKAGIGRDAIFEDAPIQVEGWQPKNYGNKYRGSLTVTEAFARSSNVVAVQLSERAGRGQVIVAARRLGITAPLTPHPSLALGVAEVSLLELTGAYAVVASGGLGVVPHAIAEIRDRKGTMLYRRAGSGPGQVLAPDVAAGLDALLRAVVREGTGRRAALNVPAAGKTGTSQDSRDAWFLGYRDGLVAGVWLGNDDGTPMKGVTGGTLPASLWHDFMTRL
;
A
#
# COMPACT_ATOMS: atom_id res chain seq x y z
N MET A 1 -58.66 -7.92 -30.12
CA MET A 1 -58.99 -7.86 -31.57
C MET A 1 -58.07 -8.87 -32.22
N ALA A 2 -58.57 -10.12 -32.48
CA ALA A 2 -59.30 -10.58 -33.67
C ALA A 2 -58.43 -10.40 -34.94
N ALA A 3 -58.14 -11.36 -35.76
CA ALA A 3 -58.72 -12.63 -36.15
C ALA A 3 -57.70 -13.43 -36.96
N LYS A 4 -57.56 -14.75 -36.83
CA LYS A 4 -58.31 -15.80 -37.56
C LYS A 4 -58.11 -15.87 -39.10
N GLY A 5 -57.74 -17.05 -39.54
CA GLY A 5 -58.17 -17.69 -40.79
C GLY A 5 -57.04 -18.35 -41.53
N SER A 6 -56.98 -19.52 -41.93
CA SER A 6 -57.84 -20.69 -42.14
C SER A 6 -57.28 -21.48 -43.31
N LYS A 7 -57.05 -22.78 -43.08
CA LYS A 7 -57.24 -23.95 -43.95
C LYS A 7 -57.17 -23.85 -45.48
N LYS A 8 -56.46 -24.78 -46.13
CA LYS A 8 -57.12 -25.77 -47.01
C LYS A 8 -56.13 -26.91 -47.42
N LYS A 9 -56.73 -28.05 -47.35
CA LYS A 9 -56.47 -29.38 -47.87
C LYS A 9 -56.57 -29.51 -49.38
N ALA A 10 -55.92 -30.51 -49.95
CA ALA A 10 -56.44 -31.49 -50.95
C ALA A 10 -55.28 -31.97 -51.83
N ALA A 11 -55.13 -33.12 -52.40
CA ALA A 11 -55.72 -34.44 -52.38
C ALA A 11 -54.89 -35.29 -53.38
N LYS A 12 -54.87 -36.58 -53.16
CA LYS A 12 -54.31 -37.59 -54.10
C LYS A 12 -55.15 -37.70 -55.40
N PRO A 13 -54.60 -38.30 -56.49
CA PRO A 13 -55.13 -39.59 -56.85
C PRO A 13 -54.15 -40.66 -57.37
N LYS A 14 -54.79 -41.78 -57.46
CA LYS A 14 -54.42 -43.17 -57.70
C LYS A 14 -54.20 -43.49 -59.18
N THR A 15 -53.56 -44.69 -59.34
CA THR A 15 -53.89 -45.83 -60.20
C THR A 15 -53.12 -46.06 -61.52
N GLY A 16 -52.75 -47.32 -61.71
CA GLY A 16 -52.51 -47.90 -63.03
C GLY A 16 -51.79 -49.27 -62.95
N LYS A 17 -52.61 -50.35 -63.10
CA LYS A 17 -52.27 -51.77 -63.12
C LYS A 17 -51.78 -52.22 -64.49
N LEU A 18 -51.22 -53.51 -64.50
CA LEU A 18 -51.17 -54.54 -65.53
C LEU A 18 -49.84 -54.54 -66.37
N ALA A 19 -49.20 -55.66 -66.66
CA ALA A 19 -49.67 -57.02 -67.01
C ALA A 19 -48.57 -58.11 -66.92
N ARG A 20 -48.98 -59.33 -66.68
CA ARG A 20 -48.30 -60.58 -66.78
C ARG A 20 -47.84 -60.94 -68.20
N TRP A 21 -46.73 -61.64 -68.33
CA TRP A 21 -46.56 -62.68 -69.36
C TRP A 21 -45.74 -63.92 -68.87
N ARG A 22 -46.12 -65.09 -69.36
CA ARG A 22 -45.84 -66.47 -68.93
C ARG A 22 -44.56 -67.00 -69.55
N LYS A 23 -44.09 -68.05 -68.86
CA LYS A 23 -43.00 -69.00 -69.20
C LYS A 23 -43.13 -69.68 -70.58
N PRO A 24 -42.05 -70.33 -71.05
CA PRO A 24 -42.09 -71.80 -70.98
C PRO A 24 -40.77 -72.49 -70.46
N ALA A 25 -41.01 -73.74 -70.15
CA ALA A 25 -40.08 -74.68 -69.54
C ALA A 25 -39.08 -75.29 -70.55
N GLY A 26 -37.93 -75.72 -70.07
CA GLY A 26 -36.93 -76.47 -70.83
C GLY A 26 -35.91 -77.16 -69.96
N ARG A 27 -36.12 -78.43 -69.76
CA ARG A 27 -35.29 -79.61 -69.45
C ARG A 27 -33.92 -79.49 -68.79
N ALA A 28 -33.75 -80.29 -67.76
CA ALA A 28 -32.61 -80.57 -66.93
C ALA A 28 -31.40 -81.19 -67.67
N ARG A 29 -30.21 -80.82 -67.22
CA ARG A 29 -29.01 -81.66 -67.30
C ARG A 29 -28.32 -81.61 -65.94
N LYS A 30 -28.18 -82.80 -65.31
CA LYS A 30 -27.40 -83.03 -64.10
C LYS A 30 -25.93 -82.80 -64.38
N ALA A 31 -25.31 -81.88 -63.66
CA ALA A 31 -23.87 -81.77 -63.57
C ALA A 31 -23.45 -81.91 -62.09
N ARG A 32 -22.46 -82.78 -61.90
CA ARG A 32 -21.89 -83.18 -60.61
C ARG A 32 -21.41 -81.97 -59.82
N SER A 33 -21.88 -81.81 -58.56
CA SER A 33 -21.39 -80.85 -57.63
C SER A 33 -19.98 -81.22 -57.10
N VAL A 34 -19.03 -80.35 -57.39
CA VAL A 34 -17.76 -80.33 -56.65
C VAL A 34 -18.03 -79.51 -55.38
N LYS A 35 -17.93 -80.15 -54.24
CA LYS A 35 -18.00 -79.46 -52.92
C LYS A 35 -16.73 -78.68 -52.71
N THR A 36 -16.74 -77.40 -52.99
CA THR A 36 -15.75 -76.47 -52.49
C THR A 36 -16.08 -76.11 -51.01
N THR A 37 -15.30 -76.64 -50.11
CA THR A 37 -15.33 -76.24 -48.70
C THR A 37 -14.93 -74.82 -48.58
N LYS A 38 -15.91 -73.85 -48.45
CA LYS A 38 -15.66 -72.47 -48.00
C LYS A 38 -15.14 -72.59 -46.58
N ARG A 39 -13.81 -72.32 -46.38
CA ARG A 39 -13.24 -72.00 -45.07
C ARG A 39 -14.01 -70.76 -44.53
N GLN A 40 -14.81 -70.95 -43.50
CA GLN A 40 -15.40 -69.84 -42.76
C GLN A 40 -14.28 -69.02 -42.09
N PRO A 41 -14.13 -67.73 -42.36
CA PRO A 41 -13.16 -66.94 -41.62
C PRO A 41 -13.56 -66.99 -40.16
N HIS A 42 -12.59 -67.29 -39.29
CA HIS A 42 -12.77 -67.45 -37.84
C HIS A 42 -13.57 -66.22 -37.27
N LEU A 43 -14.59 -66.47 -36.48
CA LEU A 43 -15.54 -65.52 -35.93
C LEU A 43 -14.82 -64.40 -35.20
N TRP A 44 -13.69 -64.68 -34.57
CA TRP A 44 -12.86 -63.69 -33.86
C TRP A 44 -12.24 -62.63 -34.80
N LEU A 45 -11.85 -62.92 -36.02
CA LEU A 45 -11.36 -61.98 -37.02
C LEU A 45 -12.44 -61.02 -37.48
N ARG A 46 -13.70 -61.46 -37.52
CA ARG A 46 -14.84 -60.57 -37.80
C ARG A 46 -15.13 -59.66 -36.62
N LEU A 47 -15.04 -60.13 -35.37
CA LEU A 47 -15.20 -59.36 -34.16
C LEU A 47 -14.07 -58.30 -33.99
N VAL A 48 -12.80 -58.68 -34.25
CA VAL A 48 -11.65 -57.78 -34.23
C VAL A 48 -11.76 -56.73 -35.33
N ARG A 49 -12.12 -57.09 -36.56
CA ARG A 49 -12.36 -56.12 -37.65
C ARG A 49 -13.53 -55.19 -37.35
N GLY A 50 -14.64 -55.73 -36.81
CA GLY A 50 -15.78 -54.94 -36.37
C GLY A 50 -15.41 -53.97 -35.24
N GLY A 51 -14.65 -54.46 -34.25
CA GLY A 51 -14.16 -53.61 -33.15
C GLY A 51 -13.19 -52.52 -33.62
N LEU A 52 -12.27 -52.80 -34.52
CA LEU A 52 -11.39 -51.80 -35.13
C LEU A 52 -12.15 -50.79 -35.98
N TYR A 53 -13.14 -51.24 -36.78
CA TYR A 53 -13.97 -50.33 -37.58
C TYR A 53 -14.79 -49.37 -36.69
N TRP A 54 -15.53 -49.93 -35.72
CA TRP A 54 -16.33 -49.09 -34.82
C TRP A 54 -15.47 -48.23 -33.88
N GLY A 55 -14.27 -48.72 -33.51
CA GLY A 55 -13.28 -47.92 -32.79
C GLY A 55 -12.75 -46.76 -33.64
N ALA A 56 -12.48 -46.97 -34.93
CA ALA A 56 -12.09 -45.90 -35.85
C ALA A 56 -13.23 -44.89 -36.08
N VAL A 57 -14.47 -45.38 -36.28
CA VAL A 57 -15.64 -44.50 -36.43
C VAL A 57 -15.88 -43.68 -35.17
N ALA A 58 -15.83 -44.29 -33.98
CA ALA A 58 -15.94 -43.59 -32.72
C ALA A 58 -14.79 -42.57 -32.54
N GLY A 59 -13.56 -42.94 -32.93
CA GLY A 59 -12.40 -42.03 -32.93
C GLY A 59 -12.58 -40.82 -33.84
N ILE A 60 -13.14 -41.01 -35.05
CA ILE A 60 -13.45 -39.90 -35.98
C ILE A 60 -14.52 -38.98 -35.39
N TRP A 61 -15.62 -39.52 -34.84
CA TRP A 61 -16.65 -38.73 -34.21
C TRP A 61 -16.15 -37.99 -32.97
N LEU A 62 -15.31 -38.64 -32.17
CA LEU A 62 -14.65 -37.99 -31.03
C LEU A 62 -13.75 -36.85 -31.49
N PHE A 63 -12.97 -37.08 -32.56
CA PHE A 63 -12.11 -36.05 -33.15
C PHE A 63 -12.93 -34.86 -33.67
N ILE A 64 -14.04 -35.11 -34.39
CA ILE A 64 -14.93 -34.07 -34.88
C ILE A 64 -15.55 -33.27 -33.70
N ALA A 65 -16.04 -34.00 -32.68
CA ALA A 65 -16.62 -33.36 -31.50
C ALA A 65 -15.60 -32.51 -30.73
N VAL A 66 -14.38 -33.01 -30.52
CA VAL A 66 -13.28 -32.28 -29.87
C VAL A 66 -12.84 -31.09 -30.72
N SER A 67 -12.70 -31.27 -32.05
CA SER A 67 -12.34 -30.16 -32.95
C SER A 67 -13.41 -29.08 -32.99
N GLY A 68 -14.70 -29.46 -33.02
CA GLY A 68 -15.82 -28.53 -32.93
C GLY A 68 -15.80 -27.75 -31.62
N LEU A 69 -15.58 -28.43 -30.50
CA LEU A 69 -15.48 -27.81 -29.18
C LEU A 69 -14.28 -26.83 -29.07
N VAL A 70 -13.13 -27.25 -29.61
CA VAL A 70 -11.91 -26.42 -29.65
C VAL A 70 -12.15 -25.19 -30.52
N THR A 71 -12.76 -25.35 -31.70
CA THR A 71 -13.10 -24.22 -32.59
C THR A 71 -14.09 -23.26 -31.91
N TRP A 72 -15.11 -23.81 -31.27
CA TRP A 72 -16.09 -23.01 -30.50
C TRP A 72 -15.43 -22.16 -29.42
N TYR A 73 -14.48 -22.74 -28.66
CA TYR A 73 -13.76 -22.00 -27.63
C TYR A 73 -12.69 -21.06 -28.19
N ALA A 74 -12.19 -21.31 -29.40
CA ALA A 74 -11.25 -20.45 -30.08
C ALA A 74 -11.91 -19.13 -30.58
N THR A 75 -13.21 -19.14 -30.88
CA THR A 75 -13.93 -17.90 -31.30
C THR A 75 -14.06 -16.89 -30.16
N ASP A 76 -13.99 -17.35 -28.90
CA ASP A 76 -14.08 -16.51 -27.70
C ASP A 76 -12.68 -16.14 -27.13
N LEU A 77 -11.60 -16.30 -27.89
CA LEU A 77 -10.28 -15.87 -27.45
C LEU A 77 -10.23 -14.35 -27.37
N PRO A 78 -9.66 -13.78 -26.28
CA PRO A 78 -9.48 -12.34 -26.15
C PRO A 78 -8.55 -11.81 -27.24
N ASP A 79 -8.72 -10.53 -27.61
CA ASP A 79 -7.83 -9.86 -28.54
C ASP A 79 -6.39 -9.87 -28.01
N ILE A 80 -5.49 -10.45 -28.81
CA ILE A 80 -4.10 -10.71 -28.45
C ILE A 80 -3.20 -9.57 -28.91
N SER A 81 -3.73 -8.63 -29.69
CA SER A 81 -2.97 -7.47 -30.23
C SER A 81 -2.51 -6.50 -29.15
N ASP A 82 -3.18 -6.48 -27.99
CA ASP A 82 -2.85 -5.60 -26.87
C ASP A 82 -2.30 -6.35 -25.65
N LEU A 83 -1.03 -6.74 -25.70
CA LEU A 83 -0.28 -7.31 -24.59
C LEU A 83 -0.21 -6.39 -23.34
N GLY A 84 -0.74 -5.17 -23.42
CA GLY A 84 -0.64 -4.09 -22.44
C GLY A 84 -1.90 -3.68 -21.69
N ALA A 85 -3.09 -3.89 -22.25
CA ALA A 85 -4.30 -3.15 -21.85
C ALA A 85 -5.39 -3.96 -21.14
N ARG A 86 -5.08 -4.74 -20.11
CA ARG A 86 -6.16 -5.07 -19.16
C ARG A 86 -6.41 -3.89 -18.23
N ALA A 87 -7.71 -3.61 -17.97
CA ALA A 87 -8.15 -2.67 -16.95
C ALA A 87 -7.44 -3.00 -15.62
N ARG A 88 -6.42 -2.21 -15.29
CA ARG A 88 -5.61 -2.35 -14.08
C ARG A 88 -6.19 -1.43 -13.04
N SER A 89 -6.23 -1.87 -11.79
CA SER A 89 -6.31 -0.91 -10.70
C SER A 89 -5.06 -0.04 -10.74
N ALA A 90 -5.24 1.26 -10.87
CA ALA A 90 -4.13 2.20 -10.87
C ALA A 90 -3.30 2.04 -9.59
N GLY A 91 -2.00 1.83 -9.72
CA GLY A 91 -1.08 1.70 -8.61
C GLY A 91 -0.52 3.05 -8.18
N ILE A 92 -0.40 3.30 -6.88
CA ILE A 92 0.30 4.46 -6.33
C ILE A 92 1.56 3.97 -5.63
N THR A 93 2.73 4.37 -6.10
CA THR A 93 4.01 4.15 -5.43
C THR A 93 4.42 5.41 -4.69
N ILE A 94 4.66 5.31 -3.39
CA ILE A 94 5.06 6.44 -2.55
C ILE A 94 6.50 6.26 -2.13
N THR A 95 7.34 7.26 -2.42
CA THR A 95 8.76 7.29 -2.06
C THR A 95 9.06 8.42 -1.08
N ALA A 96 10.07 8.22 -0.24
CA ALA A 96 10.63 9.26 0.62
C ALA A 96 11.40 10.30 -0.23
N ALA A 97 11.91 11.32 0.44
CA ALA A 97 12.68 12.39 -0.22
C ALA A 97 13.96 11.87 -0.92
N ASP A 98 14.56 10.81 -0.38
CA ASP A 98 15.75 10.13 -0.93
C ASP A 98 15.43 9.09 -2.01
N GLY A 99 14.14 8.89 -2.34
CA GLY A 99 13.67 7.91 -3.31
C GLY A 99 13.43 6.51 -2.75
N SER A 100 13.68 6.26 -1.46
CA SER A 100 13.36 4.98 -0.82
C SER A 100 11.86 4.72 -0.78
N LEU A 101 11.43 3.47 -0.97
CA LEU A 101 10.02 3.09 -1.01
C LEU A 101 9.39 3.18 0.38
N LEU A 102 8.33 3.97 0.53
CA LEU A 102 7.52 4.08 1.76
C LEU A 102 6.33 3.15 1.78
N ALA A 103 5.56 3.19 0.72
CA ALA A 103 4.34 2.40 0.58
C ALA A 103 3.96 2.24 -0.89
N SER A 104 3.09 1.25 -1.14
CA SER A 104 2.41 1.13 -2.42
C SER A 104 0.96 0.73 -2.20
N ARG A 105 0.05 1.33 -2.94
CA ARG A 105 -1.38 1.00 -2.93
C ARG A 105 -1.83 0.61 -4.33
N GLY A 106 -2.69 -0.41 -4.44
CA GLY A 106 -3.10 -0.99 -5.71
C GLY A 106 -2.07 -2.00 -6.24
N ASP A 107 -2.23 -2.37 -7.50
CA ASP A 107 -1.33 -3.29 -8.18
C ASP A 107 -0.05 -2.55 -8.59
N VAL A 108 1.07 -2.86 -7.92
CA VAL A 108 2.36 -2.26 -8.25
C VAL A 108 3.08 -3.12 -9.27
N TYR A 109 3.21 -2.60 -10.46
CA TYR A 109 4.05 -3.19 -11.50
C TYR A 109 5.43 -2.53 -11.46
N GLY A 110 6.49 -3.34 -11.32
CA GLY A 110 7.87 -2.89 -11.47
C GLY A 110 8.15 -2.37 -12.89
N ARG A 111 9.30 -1.74 -13.08
CA ARG A 111 9.76 -1.41 -14.44
C ARG A 111 9.88 -2.71 -15.27
N HIS A 112 9.72 -2.59 -16.56
CA HIS A 112 10.02 -3.73 -17.44
C HIS A 112 11.52 -4.05 -17.39
N VAL A 113 11.86 -5.24 -16.93
CA VAL A 113 13.24 -5.73 -16.85
C VAL A 113 13.52 -6.56 -18.09
N PRO A 114 14.44 -6.12 -18.96
CA PRO A 114 14.84 -6.90 -20.13
C PRO A 114 15.60 -8.17 -19.71
N ARG A 115 15.63 -9.20 -20.57
CA ARG A 115 16.28 -10.48 -20.29
C ARG A 115 17.73 -10.34 -19.80
N ALA A 116 18.47 -9.40 -20.36
CA ALA A 116 19.88 -9.15 -20.03
C ALA A 116 20.12 -8.65 -18.58
N GLU A 117 19.12 -8.02 -17.97
CA GLU A 117 19.21 -7.52 -16.60
C GLU A 117 18.65 -8.49 -15.56
N LEU A 118 18.04 -9.61 -16.00
CA LEU A 118 17.51 -10.64 -15.10
C LEU A 118 18.64 -11.55 -14.62
N PRO A 119 18.89 -11.69 -13.31
CA PRO A 119 19.92 -12.60 -12.78
C PRO A 119 19.68 -14.02 -13.24
N GLN A 120 20.72 -14.73 -13.67
CA GLN A 120 20.61 -16.12 -14.09
C GLN A 120 20.15 -17.02 -12.94
N THR A 121 20.56 -16.73 -11.69
CA THR A 121 20.11 -17.42 -10.48
C THR A 121 18.58 -17.38 -10.29
N LEU A 122 17.94 -16.24 -10.60
CA LEU A 122 16.48 -16.10 -10.53
C LEU A 122 15.79 -16.93 -11.63
N ILE A 123 16.33 -16.90 -12.83
CA ILE A 123 15.82 -17.69 -13.95
C ILE A 123 15.88 -19.17 -13.63
N ASP A 124 17.04 -19.65 -13.16
CA ASP A 124 17.26 -21.04 -12.80
C ASP A 124 16.35 -21.49 -11.65
N ALA A 125 16.13 -20.63 -10.66
CA ALA A 125 15.22 -20.88 -9.55
C ALA A 125 13.77 -21.03 -10.03
N VAL A 126 13.28 -20.14 -10.90
CA VAL A 126 11.91 -20.18 -11.43
C VAL A 126 11.72 -21.41 -12.33
N VAL A 127 12.65 -21.68 -13.25
CA VAL A 127 12.57 -22.85 -14.13
C VAL A 127 12.64 -24.15 -13.32
N ALA A 128 13.51 -24.24 -12.31
CA ALA A 128 13.64 -25.44 -11.48
C ALA A 128 12.37 -25.79 -10.71
N ILE A 129 11.63 -24.79 -10.20
CA ILE A 129 10.47 -25.02 -9.33
C ILE A 129 9.15 -25.05 -10.08
N GLU A 130 8.97 -24.24 -11.12
CA GLU A 130 7.70 -24.09 -11.84
C GLU A 130 7.64 -25.01 -13.07
N ASP A 131 8.74 -25.14 -13.83
CA ASP A 131 8.74 -25.89 -15.10
C ASP A 131 10.15 -26.36 -15.50
N ARG A 132 10.61 -27.48 -14.92
CA ARG A 132 12.00 -27.98 -15.09
C ARG A 132 12.41 -28.20 -16.54
N ARG A 133 11.44 -28.51 -17.41
CA ARG A 133 11.63 -28.83 -18.81
C ARG A 133 11.16 -27.73 -19.73
N PHE A 134 11.07 -26.49 -19.23
CA PHE A 134 10.56 -25.34 -19.96
C PHE A 134 11.16 -25.18 -21.36
N TYR A 135 12.45 -25.41 -21.52
CA TYR A 135 13.15 -25.30 -22.79
C TYR A 135 12.97 -26.52 -23.72
N ASP A 136 12.45 -27.66 -23.23
CA ASP A 136 12.37 -28.94 -23.94
C ASP A 136 10.97 -29.26 -24.50
N HIS A 137 9.96 -28.49 -24.18
CA HIS A 137 8.59 -28.73 -24.64
C HIS A 137 8.00 -27.50 -25.36
N PHE A 138 6.89 -27.72 -26.08
CA PHE A 138 6.19 -26.68 -26.83
C PHE A 138 4.81 -26.37 -26.20
N GLY A 139 4.80 -25.63 -25.10
CA GLY A 139 3.60 -25.16 -24.40
C GLY A 139 2.88 -26.19 -23.52
N LEU A 140 3.08 -27.49 -23.77
CA LEU A 140 2.58 -28.60 -22.97
C LEU A 140 3.75 -29.56 -22.66
N ASP A 141 3.88 -30.00 -21.41
CA ASP A 141 4.83 -31.02 -20.98
C ASP A 141 4.09 -32.33 -20.61
N PRO A 142 3.88 -33.28 -21.56
CA PRO A 142 3.20 -34.53 -21.27
C PRO A 142 3.95 -35.39 -20.25
N ILE A 143 5.29 -35.38 -20.29
CA ILE A 143 6.13 -36.17 -19.36
C ILE A 143 6.04 -35.55 -17.94
N GLY A 144 6.07 -34.23 -17.85
CA GLY A 144 5.85 -33.54 -16.60
C GLY A 144 4.47 -33.77 -16.00
N LEU A 145 3.44 -33.84 -16.84
CA LEU A 145 2.07 -34.14 -16.42
C LEU A 145 1.96 -35.56 -15.84
N VAL A 146 2.50 -36.56 -16.52
CA VAL A 146 2.51 -37.98 -16.04
C VAL A 146 3.27 -38.04 -14.70
N ARG A 147 4.44 -37.43 -14.61
CA ARG A 147 5.22 -37.36 -13.37
C ARG A 147 4.42 -36.69 -12.24
N ALA A 148 3.74 -35.55 -12.50
CA ALA A 148 2.94 -34.87 -11.50
C ALA A 148 1.78 -35.75 -11.01
N VAL A 149 1.07 -36.44 -11.90
CA VAL A 149 0.01 -37.40 -11.56
C VAL A 149 0.56 -38.52 -10.67
N TYR A 150 1.67 -39.14 -11.05
CA TYR A 150 2.31 -40.22 -10.28
C TYR A 150 2.71 -39.73 -8.87
N THR A 151 3.35 -38.55 -8.80
CA THR A 151 3.80 -37.95 -7.52
C THR A 151 2.62 -37.65 -6.60
N ASN A 152 1.53 -37.08 -7.14
CA ASN A 152 0.34 -36.75 -6.38
C ASN A 152 -0.41 -37.98 -5.88
N LEU A 153 -0.52 -39.02 -6.72
CA LEU A 153 -1.10 -40.34 -6.34
C LEU A 153 -0.30 -40.97 -5.19
N ARG A 154 1.04 -40.97 -5.29
CA ARG A 154 1.91 -41.54 -4.24
C ARG A 154 1.84 -40.72 -2.92
N ALA A 155 1.66 -39.41 -3.01
CA ALA A 155 1.57 -38.53 -1.84
C ALA A 155 0.17 -38.46 -1.22
N GLY A 156 -0.87 -39.03 -1.88
CA GLY A 156 -2.28 -38.92 -1.42
C GLY A 156 -2.84 -37.50 -1.39
N ARG A 157 -2.12 -36.53 -1.95
CA ARG A 157 -2.51 -35.09 -1.97
C ARG A 157 -1.84 -34.38 -3.14
N LEU A 158 -2.38 -33.20 -3.52
CA LEU A 158 -1.80 -32.38 -4.57
C LEU A 158 -0.49 -31.72 -4.08
N VAL A 159 0.65 -32.29 -4.49
CA VAL A 159 1.99 -31.81 -4.15
C VAL A 159 2.62 -31.06 -5.32
N GLN A 160 2.41 -31.54 -6.56
CA GLN A 160 3.01 -30.99 -7.78
C GLN A 160 1.93 -30.58 -8.78
N GLY A 161 2.06 -29.36 -9.36
CA GLY A 161 1.25 -28.88 -10.47
C GLY A 161 1.74 -29.43 -11.81
N GLY A 162 0.83 -29.61 -12.77
CA GLY A 162 1.16 -30.07 -14.14
C GLY A 162 1.01 -28.97 -15.20
N SER A 163 0.87 -27.70 -14.82
CA SER A 163 0.78 -26.58 -15.79
C SER A 163 2.17 -26.02 -16.07
N THR A 164 2.46 -25.76 -17.35
CA THR A 164 3.72 -25.17 -17.81
C THR A 164 3.76 -23.66 -17.55
N LEU A 165 4.96 -23.05 -17.56
CA LEU A 165 5.14 -21.59 -17.49
C LEU A 165 4.34 -20.87 -18.56
N THR A 166 4.32 -21.39 -19.80
CA THR A 166 3.56 -20.80 -20.92
C THR A 166 2.05 -20.82 -20.67
N GLN A 167 1.52 -21.91 -20.08
CA GLN A 167 0.12 -21.98 -19.65
C GLN A 167 -0.18 -20.98 -18.52
N GLN A 168 0.78 -20.75 -17.61
CA GLN A 168 0.64 -19.74 -16.57
C GLN A 168 0.63 -18.33 -17.15
N ILE A 169 1.45 -18.04 -18.18
CA ILE A 169 1.40 -16.77 -18.92
C ILE A 169 0.01 -16.60 -19.55
N ALA A 170 -0.45 -17.61 -20.29
CA ALA A 170 -1.77 -17.60 -20.94
C ALA A 170 -2.88 -17.27 -19.94
N LYS A 171 -2.89 -17.94 -18.79
CA LYS A 171 -3.82 -17.71 -17.71
C LYS A 171 -3.74 -16.30 -17.11
N ASN A 172 -2.53 -15.85 -16.77
CA ASN A 172 -2.33 -14.62 -15.99
C ASN A 172 -2.41 -13.34 -16.83
N VAL A 173 -2.12 -13.42 -18.14
CA VAL A 173 -2.09 -12.27 -19.05
C VAL A 173 -3.38 -12.13 -19.83
N PHE A 174 -4.01 -13.23 -20.25
CA PHE A 174 -5.11 -13.20 -21.23
C PHE A 174 -6.46 -13.65 -20.69
N LEU A 175 -6.52 -14.50 -19.64
CA LEU A 175 -7.76 -15.14 -19.20
C LEU A 175 -8.28 -14.58 -17.86
N THR A 176 -9.60 -14.72 -17.64
CA THR A 176 -10.24 -14.33 -16.37
C THR A 176 -9.97 -15.36 -15.26
N PRO A 177 -10.07 -14.99 -13.96
CA PRO A 177 -9.77 -15.88 -12.82
C PRO A 177 -10.71 -17.08 -12.67
N GLU A 178 -11.83 -17.14 -13.42
CA GLU A 178 -12.84 -18.21 -13.32
C GLU A 178 -12.27 -19.59 -13.56
N ARG A 179 -12.66 -20.56 -12.74
CA ARG A 179 -12.24 -21.96 -12.87
C ARG A 179 -13.25 -22.74 -13.71
N SER A 180 -13.01 -22.89 -15.02
CA SER A 180 -13.85 -23.64 -15.95
C SER A 180 -13.03 -24.51 -16.89
N LEU A 181 -13.64 -25.56 -17.44
CA LEU A 181 -13.04 -26.38 -18.50
C LEU A 181 -12.76 -25.54 -19.76
N LYS A 182 -13.68 -24.62 -20.10
CA LYS A 182 -13.51 -23.64 -21.19
C LYS A 182 -12.17 -22.92 -21.05
N ARG A 183 -11.93 -22.34 -19.86
CA ARG A 183 -10.67 -21.63 -19.58
C ARG A 183 -9.45 -22.54 -19.74
N LYS A 184 -9.52 -23.82 -19.33
CA LYS A 184 -8.37 -24.72 -19.45
C LYS A 184 -8.04 -25.07 -20.91
N VAL A 185 -9.05 -25.17 -21.76
CA VAL A 185 -8.84 -25.32 -23.22
C VAL A 185 -8.23 -24.06 -23.82
N GLN A 186 -8.76 -22.90 -23.44
CA GLN A 186 -8.22 -21.61 -23.88
C GLN A 186 -6.76 -21.39 -23.43
N GLU A 187 -6.41 -21.76 -22.18
CA GLU A 187 -5.02 -21.76 -21.70
C GLU A 187 -4.09 -22.56 -22.61
N LEU A 188 -4.53 -23.74 -23.03
CA LEU A 188 -3.74 -24.62 -23.90
C LEU A 188 -3.57 -24.04 -25.30
N LEU A 189 -4.66 -23.54 -25.91
CA LEU A 189 -4.62 -22.92 -27.24
C LEU A 189 -3.71 -21.68 -27.24
N LEU A 190 -3.85 -20.82 -26.24
CA LEU A 190 -3.00 -19.65 -26.07
C LEU A 190 -1.55 -20.02 -25.81
N ALA A 191 -1.28 -21.11 -25.04
CA ALA A 191 0.08 -21.56 -24.80
C ALA A 191 0.75 -22.00 -26.11
N PHE A 192 0.06 -22.73 -26.98
CA PHE A 192 0.59 -23.11 -28.31
C PHE A 192 0.82 -21.90 -29.20
N TRP A 193 -0.10 -20.92 -29.19
CA TRP A 193 0.05 -19.69 -29.97
C TRP A 193 1.26 -18.88 -29.47
N LEU A 194 1.44 -18.75 -28.15
CA LEU A 194 2.56 -18.05 -27.54
C LEU A 194 3.90 -18.68 -27.92
N GLU A 195 4.01 -20.00 -27.84
CA GLU A 195 5.23 -20.75 -28.20
C GLU A 195 5.57 -20.67 -29.69
N ARG A 196 4.55 -20.50 -30.56
CA ARG A 196 4.76 -20.31 -32.00
C ARG A 196 5.29 -18.92 -32.32
N ASN A 197 4.89 -17.90 -31.54
CA ASN A 197 5.15 -16.49 -31.87
C ASN A 197 6.30 -15.88 -31.05
N PHE A 198 6.71 -16.48 -29.96
CA PHE A 198 7.74 -15.94 -29.07
C PHE A 198 8.78 -16.99 -28.69
N SER A 199 10.04 -16.55 -28.58
CA SER A 199 11.11 -17.42 -28.07
C SER A 199 10.90 -17.74 -26.57
N LYS A 200 11.48 -18.82 -26.09
CA LYS A 200 11.46 -19.24 -24.67
C LYS A 200 11.93 -18.13 -23.74
N ASP A 201 13.02 -17.44 -24.07
CA ASP A 201 13.54 -16.31 -23.28
C ASP A 201 12.57 -15.13 -23.25
N LYS A 202 11.87 -14.86 -24.36
CA LYS A 202 10.84 -13.81 -24.41
C LYS A 202 9.64 -14.17 -23.53
N LEU A 203 9.19 -15.43 -23.59
CA LEU A 203 8.11 -15.94 -22.74
C LEU A 203 8.48 -15.85 -21.26
N LEU A 204 9.68 -16.29 -20.90
CA LEU A 204 10.17 -16.20 -19.51
C LEU A 204 10.27 -14.76 -19.04
N THR A 205 10.75 -13.85 -19.89
CA THR A 205 10.79 -12.42 -19.60
C THR A 205 9.40 -11.84 -19.35
N ILE A 206 8.41 -12.20 -20.18
CA ILE A 206 7.01 -11.80 -19.99
C ILE A 206 6.49 -12.33 -18.64
N TYR A 207 6.75 -13.62 -18.33
CA TYR A 207 6.34 -14.21 -17.06
C TYR A 207 6.89 -13.46 -15.86
N LEU A 208 8.21 -13.25 -15.81
CA LEU A 208 8.89 -12.60 -14.70
C LEU A 208 8.47 -11.14 -14.51
N ASN A 209 8.10 -10.44 -15.57
CA ASN A 209 7.60 -9.07 -15.50
C ASN A 209 6.10 -8.96 -15.15
N ARG A 210 5.34 -10.08 -15.14
CA ARG A 210 3.88 -10.06 -14.98
C ARG A 210 3.36 -10.88 -13.82
N VAL A 211 4.11 -11.87 -13.35
CA VAL A 211 3.66 -12.79 -12.30
C VAL A 211 3.36 -12.04 -11.00
N TYR A 212 2.25 -12.38 -10.37
CA TYR A 212 1.90 -11.86 -9.04
C TYR A 212 2.73 -12.57 -7.97
N LEU A 213 3.43 -11.79 -7.16
CA LEU A 213 4.38 -12.24 -6.15
C LEU A 213 3.95 -11.91 -4.71
N GLY A 214 2.69 -11.57 -4.52
CA GLY A 214 2.14 -11.25 -3.19
C GLY A 214 2.28 -9.78 -2.82
N ALA A 215 1.56 -9.38 -1.75
CA ALA A 215 1.58 -8.02 -1.19
C ALA A 215 1.37 -6.90 -2.25
N GLY A 216 0.59 -7.16 -3.32
CA GLY A 216 0.35 -6.21 -4.41
C GLY A 216 1.48 -6.10 -5.43
N ALA A 217 2.57 -6.87 -5.32
CA ALA A 217 3.70 -6.80 -6.24
C ALA A 217 3.48 -7.70 -7.47
N TYR A 218 3.49 -7.07 -8.65
CA TYR A 218 3.44 -7.72 -9.96
C TYR A 218 4.78 -7.55 -10.69
N GLY A 219 5.40 -8.68 -11.05
CA GLY A 219 6.74 -8.74 -11.64
C GLY A 219 7.86 -8.72 -10.59
N VAL A 220 8.99 -9.26 -11.01
CA VAL A 220 10.14 -9.50 -10.11
C VAL A 220 10.83 -8.20 -9.65
N ASP A 221 10.79 -7.11 -10.42
CA ASP A 221 11.37 -5.83 -10.00
C ASP A 221 10.55 -5.18 -8.88
N ALA A 222 9.19 -5.20 -9.01
CA ALA A 222 8.32 -4.74 -7.92
C ALA A 222 8.52 -5.55 -6.65
N ALA A 223 8.65 -6.88 -6.77
CA ALA A 223 8.85 -7.77 -5.63
C ALA A 223 10.23 -7.58 -4.98
N ALA A 224 11.31 -7.42 -5.77
CA ALA A 224 12.67 -7.17 -5.28
C ALA A 224 12.75 -5.85 -4.48
N ARG A 225 12.17 -4.77 -5.02
CA ARG A 225 12.10 -3.48 -4.32
C ARG A 225 11.23 -3.56 -3.06
N ARG A 226 10.09 -4.26 -3.15
CA ARG A 226 9.17 -4.37 -2.03
C ARG A 226 9.72 -5.20 -0.87
N TYR A 227 10.36 -6.32 -1.17
CA TYR A 227 10.82 -7.25 -0.14
C TYR A 227 12.26 -7.02 0.30
N PHE A 228 13.11 -6.51 -0.58
CA PHE A 228 14.55 -6.41 -0.34
C PHE A 228 15.12 -4.99 -0.51
N ALA A 229 14.27 -3.99 -0.86
CA ALA A 229 14.63 -2.57 -1.06
C ALA A 229 15.77 -2.36 -2.08
N LYS A 230 15.91 -3.26 -3.08
CA LYS A 230 16.95 -3.20 -4.12
C LYS A 230 16.43 -3.61 -5.50
N PRO A 231 17.12 -3.25 -6.60
CA PRO A 231 16.73 -3.68 -7.93
C PRO A 231 16.92 -5.20 -8.09
N VAL A 232 16.18 -5.79 -9.02
CA VAL A 232 16.21 -7.25 -9.28
C VAL A 232 17.60 -7.76 -9.68
N SER A 233 18.43 -6.92 -10.32
CA SER A 233 19.80 -7.26 -10.72
C SER A 233 20.75 -7.55 -9.56
N GLU A 234 20.41 -7.11 -8.34
CA GLU A 234 21.25 -7.25 -7.13
C GLU A 234 20.77 -8.37 -6.19
N LEU A 235 19.83 -9.21 -6.66
CA LEU A 235 19.32 -10.31 -5.84
C LEU A 235 20.40 -11.35 -5.54
N SER A 236 20.54 -11.71 -4.26
CA SER A 236 21.31 -12.89 -3.85
C SER A 236 20.59 -14.19 -4.22
N LEU A 237 21.30 -15.32 -4.19
CA LEU A 237 20.71 -16.63 -4.44
C LEU A 237 19.53 -16.95 -3.51
N ALA A 238 19.64 -16.63 -2.21
CA ALA A 238 18.58 -16.87 -1.24
C ALA A 238 17.32 -16.01 -1.53
N GLU A 239 17.50 -14.76 -1.98
CA GLU A 239 16.41 -13.87 -2.36
C GLU A 239 15.76 -14.29 -3.67
N ALA A 240 16.55 -14.68 -4.67
CA ALA A 240 16.06 -15.23 -5.93
C ALA A 240 15.21 -16.51 -5.70
N ALA A 241 15.69 -17.42 -4.85
CA ALA A 241 14.95 -18.62 -4.46
C ALA A 241 13.65 -18.28 -3.71
N MET A 242 13.67 -17.25 -2.85
CA MET A 242 12.47 -16.79 -2.16
C MET A 242 11.44 -16.28 -3.16
N LEU A 243 11.80 -15.37 -4.09
CA LEU A 243 10.87 -14.87 -5.11
C LEU A 243 10.32 -15.97 -5.99
N ALA A 244 11.16 -16.92 -6.43
CA ALA A 244 10.74 -18.06 -7.24
C ALA A 244 9.76 -18.99 -6.51
N GLY A 245 9.75 -18.99 -5.18
CA GLY A 245 8.83 -19.79 -4.37
C GLY A 245 7.42 -19.19 -4.22
N LEU A 246 7.24 -17.89 -4.46
CA LEU A 246 6.00 -17.16 -4.19
C LEU A 246 4.83 -17.53 -5.12
N PRO A 247 5.00 -17.79 -6.44
CA PRO A 247 3.88 -18.00 -7.37
C PRO A 247 2.93 -19.12 -6.98
N LYS A 248 3.39 -20.13 -6.23
CA LYS A 248 2.56 -21.24 -5.74
C LYS A 248 1.38 -20.78 -4.87
N ALA A 249 1.59 -19.81 -3.99
CA ALA A 249 0.56 -19.21 -3.14
C ALA A 249 1.04 -17.82 -2.67
N PRO A 250 0.98 -16.79 -3.54
CA PRO A 250 1.65 -15.51 -3.31
C PRO A 250 1.20 -14.80 -2.03
N SER A 251 -0.10 -14.81 -1.74
CA SER A 251 -0.64 -14.18 -0.52
C SER A 251 -0.26 -14.93 0.77
N ARG A 252 -0.01 -16.25 0.69
CA ARG A 252 0.38 -17.06 1.84
C ARG A 252 1.87 -16.95 2.13
N TYR A 253 2.71 -16.98 1.07
CA TYR A 253 4.16 -16.99 1.17
C TYR A 253 4.78 -15.59 1.09
N ALA A 254 3.97 -14.50 1.02
CA ALA A 254 4.51 -13.14 1.07
C ALA A 254 5.40 -12.96 2.30
N PRO A 255 6.70 -12.63 2.15
CA PRO A 255 7.64 -12.58 3.29
C PRO A 255 7.27 -11.52 4.33
N THR A 256 6.54 -10.48 3.93
CA THR A 256 5.99 -9.44 4.82
C THR A 256 4.84 -9.93 5.69
N ARG A 257 4.23 -11.09 5.35
CA ARG A 257 3.15 -11.72 6.13
C ARG A 257 3.67 -12.84 7.03
N ASP A 258 4.49 -13.74 6.45
CA ASP A 258 5.04 -14.91 7.15
C ASP A 258 6.43 -15.24 6.58
N LEU A 259 7.45 -14.64 7.21
CA LEU A 259 8.85 -14.82 6.80
C LEU A 259 9.32 -16.27 6.98
N ALA A 260 8.84 -16.98 8.00
CA ALA A 260 9.23 -18.36 8.25
C ALA A 260 8.70 -19.30 7.15
N ALA A 261 7.43 -19.13 6.76
CA ALA A 261 6.85 -19.87 5.64
C ALA A 261 7.53 -19.53 4.30
N ALA A 262 7.90 -18.27 4.07
CA ALA A 262 8.64 -17.84 2.88
C ALA A 262 10.01 -18.50 2.80
N ARG A 263 10.78 -18.53 3.90
CA ARG A 263 12.10 -19.19 4.01
C ARG A 263 12.00 -20.70 3.81
N ALA A 264 11.02 -21.34 4.43
CA ALA A 264 10.78 -22.77 4.22
C ALA A 264 10.46 -23.09 2.75
N ARG A 265 9.70 -22.21 2.07
CA ARG A 265 9.42 -22.36 0.65
C ARG A 265 10.64 -22.12 -0.24
N ALA A 266 11.50 -21.13 0.10
CA ALA A 266 12.76 -20.88 -0.58
C ALA A 266 13.71 -22.09 -0.50
N ALA A 267 13.79 -22.76 0.65
CA ALA A 267 14.57 -24.00 0.81
C ALA A 267 14.12 -25.08 -0.18
N VAL A 268 12.79 -25.25 -0.37
CA VAL A 268 12.26 -26.20 -1.38
C VAL A 268 12.65 -25.80 -2.81
N VAL A 269 12.79 -24.50 -3.10
CA VAL A 269 13.28 -24.03 -4.42
C VAL A 269 14.75 -24.38 -4.59
N LEU A 270 15.58 -24.14 -3.59
CA LEU A 270 17.00 -24.49 -3.61
C LEU A 270 17.20 -26.00 -3.83
N ASP A 271 16.43 -26.85 -3.13
CA ASP A 271 16.42 -28.30 -3.37
C ASP A 271 16.03 -28.67 -4.81
N ALA A 272 15.06 -27.97 -5.38
CA ALA A 272 14.64 -28.18 -6.75
C ALA A 272 15.72 -27.76 -7.77
N MET A 273 16.46 -26.70 -7.49
CA MET A 273 17.60 -26.26 -8.32
C MET A 273 18.72 -27.31 -8.32
N VAL A 274 19.07 -27.88 -7.16
CA VAL A 274 20.05 -28.96 -7.04
C VAL A 274 19.54 -30.20 -7.80
N ALA A 275 18.30 -30.63 -7.56
CA ALA A 275 17.70 -31.80 -8.20
C ALA A 275 17.56 -31.66 -9.73
N SER A 276 17.66 -30.46 -10.28
CA SER A 276 17.65 -30.17 -11.72
C SER A 276 19.05 -29.88 -12.31
N GLY A 277 20.11 -29.99 -11.51
CA GLY A 277 21.49 -29.73 -11.92
C GLY A 277 21.80 -28.27 -12.24
N ARG A 278 20.99 -27.33 -11.72
CA ARG A 278 21.14 -25.87 -11.92
C ARG A 278 21.87 -25.18 -10.77
N LEU A 279 22.13 -25.90 -9.68
CA LEU A 279 22.82 -25.40 -8.51
C LEU A 279 23.60 -26.56 -7.86
N GLU A 280 24.79 -26.27 -7.36
CA GLU A 280 25.57 -27.23 -6.59
C GLU A 280 25.08 -27.31 -5.13
N GLU A 281 25.13 -28.51 -4.53
CA GLU A 281 24.68 -28.74 -3.14
C GLU A 281 25.33 -27.81 -2.11
N PRO A 282 26.67 -27.54 -2.15
CA PRO A 282 27.29 -26.64 -1.19
C PRO A 282 26.74 -25.21 -1.23
N ALA A 283 26.44 -24.69 -2.42
CA ALA A 283 25.85 -23.36 -2.60
C ALA A 283 24.40 -23.30 -2.08
N ALA A 284 23.61 -24.37 -2.30
CA ALA A 284 22.28 -24.51 -1.75
C ALA A 284 22.30 -24.55 -0.21
N ALA A 285 23.22 -25.33 0.37
CA ALA A 285 23.39 -25.44 1.81
C ALA A 285 23.77 -24.07 2.43
N ALA A 286 24.71 -23.33 1.83
CA ALA A 286 25.08 -22.00 2.27
C ALA A 286 23.90 -21.02 2.24
N ALA A 287 23.10 -21.03 1.16
CA ALA A 287 21.90 -20.17 1.03
C ALA A 287 20.79 -20.53 2.05
N LYS A 288 20.68 -21.78 2.47
CA LYS A 288 19.75 -22.21 3.54
C LYS A 288 20.22 -21.80 4.93
N VAL A 289 21.54 -21.76 5.18
CA VAL A 289 22.12 -21.30 6.46
C VAL A 289 22.00 -19.77 6.60
N ALA A 290 22.14 -19.03 5.49
CA ALA A 290 21.98 -17.58 5.41
C ALA A 290 20.73 -17.20 4.61
N PRO A 291 19.51 -17.48 5.11
CA PRO A 291 18.28 -17.28 4.35
C PRO A 291 17.97 -15.79 4.19
N ALA A 292 17.29 -15.45 3.10
CA ALA A 292 16.86 -14.09 2.83
C ALA A 292 16.06 -13.49 3.99
N GLY A 293 16.37 -12.22 4.31
CA GLY A 293 15.56 -11.36 5.17
C GLY A 293 14.63 -10.48 4.36
N VAL A 294 13.68 -9.85 5.02
CA VAL A 294 12.92 -8.73 4.43
C VAL A 294 13.66 -7.45 4.81
N ALA A 295 13.95 -6.60 3.84
CA ALA A 295 14.43 -5.27 4.15
C ALA A 295 13.30 -4.50 4.83
N ASP A 296 13.58 -4.01 6.03
CA ASP A 296 12.73 -3.03 6.68
C ASP A 296 12.90 -1.71 5.92
N ALA A 297 12.05 -1.47 4.92
CA ALA A 297 12.15 -0.29 4.07
C ALA A 297 12.12 1.01 4.90
N LEU A 298 11.59 0.96 6.14
CA LEU A 298 11.52 2.06 7.08
C LEU A 298 11.38 1.57 8.54
N GLY A 299 12.29 0.73 9.05
CA GLY A 299 12.42 0.46 10.49
C GLY A 299 11.12 0.16 11.26
N GLY A 300 10.80 -1.08 11.43
CA GLY A 300 10.19 -1.73 12.61
C GLY A 300 8.83 -1.35 13.13
N SER A 301 8.30 -0.13 13.07
CA SER A 301 7.07 0.22 13.81
C SER A 301 5.81 0.32 12.95
N GLY A 302 5.93 0.30 11.64
CA GLY A 302 4.81 0.57 10.73
C GLY A 302 4.29 2.02 10.82
N ALA A 303 4.92 2.89 11.60
CA ALA A 303 4.44 4.26 11.84
C ALA A 303 4.51 5.14 10.59
N ALA A 304 5.45 4.90 9.68
CA ALA A 304 5.49 5.60 8.39
C ALA A 304 4.22 5.37 7.53
N ARG A 305 3.42 4.35 7.83
CA ARG A 305 2.13 4.10 7.17
C ARG A 305 1.11 5.20 7.46
N TYR A 306 1.12 5.81 8.64
CA TYR A 306 0.26 6.97 8.93
C TYR A 306 0.52 8.12 7.95
N PHE A 307 1.80 8.37 7.65
CA PHE A 307 2.18 9.37 6.67
C PHE A 307 1.79 8.95 5.24
N ALA A 308 2.03 7.70 4.87
CA ALA A 308 1.71 7.17 3.55
C ALA A 308 0.20 7.23 3.25
N ASP A 309 -0.64 6.84 4.22
CA ASP A 309 -2.10 6.92 4.08
C ASP A 309 -2.57 8.37 3.93
N TRP A 310 -2.01 9.28 4.74
CA TRP A 310 -2.31 10.70 4.61
C TRP A 310 -1.93 11.27 3.23
N VAL A 311 -0.81 10.81 2.65
CA VAL A 311 -0.40 11.16 1.27
C VAL A 311 -1.39 10.62 0.25
N ILE A 312 -1.73 9.31 0.33
CA ILE A 312 -2.64 8.63 -0.60
C ILE A 312 -3.98 9.35 -0.67
N ASP A 313 -4.54 9.71 0.48
CA ASP A 313 -5.84 10.38 0.56
C ASP A 313 -5.84 11.78 -0.10
N ARG A 314 -4.66 12.38 -0.25
CA ARG A 314 -4.49 13.71 -0.84
C ARG A 314 -4.14 13.71 -2.32
N VAL A 315 -3.61 12.61 -2.87
CA VAL A 315 -3.23 12.53 -4.29
C VAL A 315 -4.34 12.99 -5.24
N PRO A 316 -5.63 12.58 -5.07
CA PRO A 316 -6.69 13.01 -5.98
C PRO A 316 -6.92 14.53 -6.02
N ALA A 317 -6.59 15.26 -4.94
CA ALA A 317 -6.72 16.71 -4.90
C ALA A 317 -5.69 17.44 -5.79
N TYR A 318 -4.60 16.76 -6.19
CA TYR A 318 -3.54 17.31 -7.03
C TYR A 318 -3.63 16.92 -8.51
N VAL A 319 -4.13 15.70 -8.79
CA VAL A 319 -4.12 15.13 -10.16
C VAL A 319 -5.48 14.69 -10.65
N GLY A 320 -6.54 14.91 -9.86
CA GLY A 320 -7.90 14.43 -10.18
C GLY A 320 -8.05 12.92 -10.00
N PRO A 321 -9.04 12.30 -10.68
CA PRO A 321 -9.26 10.86 -10.61
C PRO A 321 -8.01 10.07 -11.06
N ILE A 322 -7.63 9.06 -10.30
CA ILE A 322 -6.47 8.24 -10.58
C ILE A 322 -6.83 7.19 -11.62
N THR A 323 -6.41 7.40 -12.86
CA THR A 323 -6.70 6.54 -14.02
C THR A 323 -5.51 5.67 -14.45
N GLY A 324 -4.32 5.89 -13.89
CA GLY A 324 -3.09 5.19 -14.24
C GLY A 324 -2.10 5.13 -13.07
N ASP A 325 -1.01 4.39 -13.24
CA ASP A 325 0.03 4.25 -12.23
C ASP A 325 0.71 5.59 -11.96
N LEU A 326 0.87 5.91 -10.67
CA LEU A 326 1.48 7.14 -10.18
C LEU A 326 2.70 6.86 -9.31
N GLU A 327 3.74 7.66 -9.47
CA GLU A 327 4.86 7.77 -8.57
C GLU A 327 4.77 9.08 -7.81
N VAL A 328 4.66 9.00 -6.47
CA VAL A 328 4.52 10.14 -5.57
C VAL A 328 5.79 10.27 -4.73
N ARG A 329 6.61 11.25 -5.04
CA ARG A 329 7.78 11.60 -4.23
C ARG A 329 7.35 12.52 -3.12
N THR A 330 7.66 12.13 -1.88
CA THR A 330 7.24 12.86 -0.68
C THR A 330 8.36 13.67 -0.05
N THR A 331 8.01 14.41 0.98
CA THR A 331 8.94 15.19 1.79
C THR A 331 9.52 14.39 2.97
N LEU A 332 9.07 13.15 3.22
CA LEU A 332 9.51 12.35 4.37
C LEU A 332 11.02 12.11 4.33
N ASN A 333 11.67 12.28 5.47
CA ASN A 333 13.09 12.00 5.65
C ASN A 333 13.24 10.76 6.55
N GLY A 334 13.93 9.74 6.04
CA GLY A 334 14.08 8.47 6.76
C GLY A 334 14.78 8.59 8.12
N ALA A 335 15.77 9.48 8.28
CA ALA A 335 16.46 9.70 9.55
C ALA A 335 15.51 10.37 10.58
N VAL A 336 14.79 11.41 10.16
CA VAL A 336 13.81 12.11 11.02
C VAL A 336 12.68 11.16 11.44
N GLN A 337 12.19 10.33 10.51
CA GLN A 337 11.16 9.34 10.81
C GLN A 337 11.63 8.31 11.84
N ARG A 338 12.83 7.73 11.65
CA ARG A 338 13.39 6.77 12.63
C ARG A 338 13.62 7.39 14.00
N ALA A 339 14.11 8.63 14.06
CA ALA A 339 14.27 9.37 15.32
C ALA A 339 12.93 9.57 16.03
N ALA A 340 11.87 9.94 15.29
CA ALA A 340 10.52 10.09 15.83
C ALA A 340 9.96 8.77 16.40
N GLU A 341 10.11 7.67 15.66
CA GLU A 341 9.69 6.35 16.08
C GLU A 341 10.44 5.85 17.33
N ALA A 342 11.76 6.06 17.37
CA ALA A 342 12.58 5.69 18.51
C ALA A 342 12.22 6.49 19.78
N ALA A 343 11.97 7.81 19.65
CA ALA A 343 11.54 8.65 20.77
C ALA A 343 10.16 8.25 21.31
N VAL A 344 9.21 7.97 20.40
CA VAL A 344 7.88 7.47 20.77
C VAL A 344 7.97 6.11 21.46
N ALA A 345 8.80 5.19 20.96
CA ALA A 345 9.02 3.87 21.57
C ALA A 345 9.62 3.99 22.98
N ALA A 346 10.62 4.85 23.16
CA ALA A 346 11.25 5.11 24.47
C ALA A 346 10.26 5.68 25.50
N SER A 347 9.30 6.50 25.07
CA SER A 347 8.29 7.08 25.96
C SER A 347 7.18 6.11 26.42
N ARG A 348 7.18 4.86 25.90
CA ARG A 348 6.03 3.94 26.07
C ARG A 348 5.77 3.54 27.52
N ALA A 349 6.81 3.16 28.27
CA ALA A 349 6.66 2.71 29.66
C ALA A 349 6.09 3.83 30.53
N ALA A 350 6.73 5.01 30.54
CA ALA A 350 6.29 6.17 31.31
C ALA A 350 4.88 6.64 30.91
N GLY A 351 4.53 6.53 29.60
CA GLY A 351 3.20 6.83 29.11
C GLY A 351 2.14 5.91 29.71
N LEU A 352 2.37 4.60 29.69
CA LEU A 352 1.43 3.60 30.24
C LEU A 352 1.23 3.75 31.74
N GLU A 353 2.31 3.96 32.50
CA GLU A 353 2.26 4.18 33.97
C GLU A 353 1.42 5.40 34.33
N SER A 354 1.46 6.45 33.53
CA SER A 354 0.70 7.67 33.72
C SER A 354 -0.71 7.66 33.08
N GLY A 355 -1.12 6.54 32.50
CA GLY A 355 -2.43 6.41 31.85
C GLY A 355 -2.55 7.15 30.53
N ALA A 356 -1.43 7.51 29.86
CA ALA A 356 -1.43 8.00 28.49
C ALA A 356 -1.49 6.82 27.53
N GLY A 357 -2.65 6.50 26.99
CA GLY A 357 -2.88 5.38 26.07
C GLY A 357 -2.25 5.61 24.71
N GLU A 358 -2.24 6.86 24.22
CA GLU A 358 -1.81 7.21 22.89
C GLU A 358 -0.79 8.36 22.86
N VAL A 359 -0.09 8.44 21.73
CA VAL A 359 0.92 9.47 21.46
C VAL A 359 0.94 9.79 19.97
N ALA A 360 1.15 11.05 19.64
CA ALA A 360 1.40 11.48 18.27
C ALA A 360 2.59 12.45 18.21
N LEU A 361 3.36 12.38 17.12
CA LEU A 361 4.47 13.28 16.84
C LEU A 361 4.47 13.63 15.35
N VAL A 362 4.67 14.91 15.04
CA VAL A 362 4.93 15.39 13.69
C VAL A 362 6.11 16.34 13.69
N ALA A 363 6.98 16.20 12.70
CA ALA A 363 8.10 17.09 12.47
C ALA A 363 8.07 17.63 11.04
N MET A 364 8.33 18.93 10.88
CA MET A 364 8.33 19.62 9.58
C MET A 364 9.41 20.69 9.53
N THR A 365 9.83 21.06 8.35
CA THR A 365 10.68 22.24 8.13
C THR A 365 9.84 23.52 8.26
N PRO A 366 10.46 24.70 8.49
CA PRO A 366 9.72 25.97 8.63
C PRO A 366 8.85 26.34 7.42
N ASP A 367 9.11 25.79 6.23
CA ASP A 367 8.27 25.92 5.04
C ASP A 367 7.07 24.96 5.00
N GLY A 368 6.93 24.10 6.02
CA GLY A 368 5.82 23.15 6.19
C GLY A 368 6.03 21.77 5.55
N ALA A 369 7.20 21.47 5.01
CA ALA A 369 7.48 20.12 4.49
C ALA A 369 7.57 19.10 5.64
N VAL A 370 6.61 18.19 5.74
CA VAL A 370 6.57 17.16 6.79
C VAL A 370 7.69 16.15 6.56
N ARG A 371 8.62 16.06 7.52
CA ARG A 371 9.82 15.23 7.48
C ARG A 371 9.66 13.92 8.26
N GLY A 372 8.76 13.89 9.25
CA GLY A 372 8.46 12.71 10.05
C GLY A 372 7.07 12.78 10.66
N MET A 373 6.42 11.61 10.82
CA MET A 373 5.06 11.51 11.36
C MET A 373 4.86 10.18 12.08
N VAL A 374 4.40 10.24 13.31
CA VAL A 374 3.93 9.10 14.09
C VAL A 374 2.51 9.40 14.56
N GLY A 375 1.51 8.74 13.99
CA GLY A 375 0.08 8.99 14.24
C GLY A 375 -0.52 8.23 15.43
N GLY A 376 0.26 7.37 16.08
CA GLY A 376 -0.18 6.56 17.22
C GLY A 376 0.88 5.54 17.62
N ARG A 377 0.66 4.83 18.71
CA ARG A 377 1.63 3.85 19.25
C ARG A 377 1.83 2.62 18.37
N ASN A 378 0.78 2.18 17.69
CA ASN A 378 0.83 0.96 16.90
C ASN A 378 -0.19 1.03 15.74
N TYR A 379 0.33 1.15 14.51
CA TYR A 379 -0.49 1.23 13.31
C TYR A 379 -1.34 -0.04 13.06
N VAL A 380 -0.85 -1.23 13.45
CA VAL A 380 -1.59 -2.48 13.24
C VAL A 380 -2.83 -2.55 14.12
N VAL A 381 -2.76 -1.98 15.34
CA VAL A 381 -3.87 -1.93 16.29
C VAL A 381 -4.84 -0.80 15.95
N SER A 382 -4.32 0.40 15.60
CA SER A 382 -5.13 1.57 15.28
C SER A 382 -4.51 2.33 14.11
N GLN A 383 -5.25 2.40 12.99
CA GLN A 383 -4.86 3.17 11.81
C GLN A 383 -5.30 4.65 11.90
N TYR A 384 -5.97 5.02 13.00
CA TYR A 384 -6.42 6.39 13.24
C TYR A 384 -5.22 7.32 13.44
N ASN A 385 -5.02 8.23 12.48
CA ASN A 385 -3.88 9.16 12.47
C ASN A 385 -4.16 10.39 13.35
N ARG A 386 -3.67 10.38 14.58
CA ARG A 386 -3.91 11.45 15.55
C ARG A 386 -3.19 12.76 15.22
N VAL A 387 -2.25 12.73 14.28
CA VAL A 387 -1.62 13.97 13.76
C VAL A 387 -2.59 14.77 12.89
N THR A 388 -3.39 14.10 12.06
CA THR A 388 -4.19 14.74 11.01
C THR A 388 -5.69 14.65 11.24
N GLN A 389 -6.17 13.59 11.91
CA GLN A 389 -7.60 13.31 12.06
C GLN A 389 -8.14 13.69 13.44
N ALA A 390 -7.33 13.54 14.51
CA ALA A 390 -7.78 13.90 15.85
C ALA A 390 -7.91 15.43 16.00
N ARG A 391 -9.01 15.84 16.62
CA ARG A 391 -9.25 17.20 17.09
C ARG A 391 -9.21 17.18 18.60
N ARG A 392 -8.31 17.98 19.21
CA ARG A 392 -8.05 17.97 20.64
C ARG A 392 -7.82 19.38 21.15
N GLN A 393 -8.14 19.63 22.42
CA GLN A 393 -7.95 20.93 23.04
C GLN A 393 -6.46 21.25 23.25
N PRO A 394 -5.91 22.28 22.59
CA PRO A 394 -4.49 22.62 22.70
C PRO A 394 -4.15 23.24 24.07
N GLY A 395 -5.13 23.69 24.82
CA GLY A 395 -4.89 24.40 26.04
C GLY A 395 -3.93 25.57 25.83
N SER A 396 -2.99 25.75 26.73
CA SER A 396 -2.04 26.87 26.68
C SER A 396 -1.13 26.92 25.44
N ALA A 397 -1.08 25.88 24.60
CA ALA A 397 -0.35 25.95 23.33
C ALA A 397 -1.03 26.90 22.33
N PHE A 398 -2.32 27.19 22.48
CA PHE A 398 -3.05 28.17 21.68
C PHE A 398 -2.65 29.63 22.01
N LYS A 399 -2.04 29.90 23.17
CA LYS A 399 -1.63 31.27 23.59
C LYS A 399 -0.71 31.95 22.56
N ILE A 400 -0.05 31.22 21.68
CA ILE A 400 0.71 31.79 20.56
C ILE A 400 -0.15 32.78 19.73
N ALA A 401 -1.43 32.50 19.50
CA ALA A 401 -2.34 33.39 18.76
C ALA A 401 -2.74 34.62 19.58
N VAL A 402 -2.93 34.43 20.89
CA VAL A 402 -3.24 35.56 21.82
C VAL A 402 -2.09 36.56 21.86
N TYR A 403 -0.87 36.04 22.04
CA TYR A 403 0.31 36.89 22.14
C TYR A 403 0.70 37.48 20.77
N ALA A 404 0.43 36.78 19.65
CA ALA A 404 0.55 37.40 18.33
C ALA A 404 -0.37 38.59 18.15
N ALA A 405 -1.62 38.49 18.59
CA ALA A 405 -2.58 39.60 18.55
C ALA A 405 -2.17 40.77 19.48
N ALA A 406 -1.68 40.46 20.69
CA ALA A 406 -1.22 41.45 21.65
C ALA A 406 0.01 42.21 21.14
N LEU A 407 1.03 41.50 20.63
CA LEU A 407 2.22 42.15 20.05
C LEU A 407 1.85 43.03 18.84
N LYS A 408 0.96 42.54 17.97
CA LYS A 408 0.46 43.32 16.83
C LYS A 408 -0.31 44.56 17.26
N ALA A 409 -0.98 44.54 18.41
CA ALA A 409 -1.66 45.70 19.01
C ALA A 409 -0.71 46.65 19.74
N GLY A 410 0.61 46.45 19.65
CA GLY A 410 1.63 47.29 20.27
C GLY A 410 1.89 46.97 21.74
N ILE A 411 1.36 45.88 22.31
CA ILE A 411 1.64 45.49 23.69
C ILE A 411 3.03 44.82 23.73
N GLY A 412 4.02 45.56 24.26
CA GLY A 412 5.41 45.09 24.29
C GLY A 412 5.64 43.90 25.23
N ARG A 413 6.75 43.17 25.02
CA ARG A 413 7.13 42.03 25.84
C ARG A 413 7.43 42.36 27.30
N ASP A 414 7.83 43.60 27.58
CA ASP A 414 8.20 44.10 28.89
C ASP A 414 7.02 44.81 29.59
N ALA A 415 5.87 44.94 28.93
CA ALA A 415 4.67 45.47 29.53
C ALA A 415 4.25 44.65 30.75
N ILE A 416 3.88 45.32 31.83
CA ILE A 416 3.54 44.69 33.12
C ILE A 416 2.03 44.46 33.18
N PHE A 417 1.64 43.27 33.61
CA PHE A 417 0.27 42.86 33.88
C PHE A 417 0.16 42.26 35.29
N GLU A 418 -0.96 42.48 35.95
CA GLU A 418 -1.21 41.90 37.26
C GLU A 418 -1.76 40.46 37.14
N ASP A 419 -1.03 39.47 37.65
CA ASP A 419 -1.44 38.07 37.73
C ASP A 419 -2.19 37.83 39.05
N ALA A 420 -3.42 38.31 39.11
CA ALA A 420 -4.35 38.22 40.24
C ALA A 420 -5.73 37.75 39.76
N PRO A 421 -6.63 37.29 40.63
CA PRO A 421 -7.99 36.91 40.25
C PRO A 421 -8.72 38.00 39.52
N ILE A 422 -9.29 37.71 38.34
CA ILE A 422 -10.10 38.63 37.53
C ILE A 422 -11.44 38.02 37.19
N GLN A 423 -12.40 38.88 36.82
CA GLN A 423 -13.70 38.47 36.29
C GLN A 423 -13.94 39.10 34.93
N VAL A 424 -14.37 38.32 33.95
CA VAL A 424 -14.70 38.75 32.58
C VAL A 424 -16.05 38.15 32.20
N GLU A 425 -17.04 38.97 31.97
CA GLU A 425 -18.42 38.54 31.64
C GLU A 425 -18.98 37.48 32.61
N GLY A 426 -18.74 37.65 33.91
CA GLY A 426 -19.19 36.72 34.96
C GLY A 426 -18.31 35.48 35.14
N TRP A 427 -17.37 35.21 34.23
CA TRP A 427 -16.44 34.11 34.32
C TRP A 427 -15.12 34.51 35.00
N GLN A 428 -14.59 33.60 35.83
CA GLN A 428 -13.34 33.81 36.57
C GLN A 428 -12.27 32.81 36.08
N PRO A 429 -11.32 33.24 35.24
CA PRO A 429 -10.20 32.40 34.84
C PRO A 429 -9.29 32.08 36.04
N LYS A 430 -8.84 30.81 36.15
CA LYS A 430 -7.91 30.38 37.18
C LYS A 430 -6.59 29.96 36.57
N ASN A 431 -5.48 30.32 37.25
CA ASN A 431 -4.18 29.77 36.93
C ASN A 431 -4.08 28.30 37.40
N TYR A 432 -3.14 27.58 36.81
CA TYR A 432 -2.85 26.21 37.22
C TYR A 432 -2.52 26.13 38.71
N GLY A 433 -3.23 25.26 39.44
CA GLY A 433 -3.09 25.12 40.89
C GLY A 433 -3.52 26.38 41.70
N ASN A 434 -4.33 27.26 41.11
CA ASN A 434 -4.81 28.50 41.75
C ASN A 434 -3.66 29.41 42.28
N LYS A 435 -2.49 29.38 41.63
CA LYS A 435 -1.33 30.20 42.04
C LYS A 435 -1.25 31.49 41.22
N TYR A 436 -1.22 32.62 41.92
CA TYR A 436 -1.06 33.96 41.36
C TYR A 436 0.28 34.54 41.80
N ARG A 437 0.86 35.43 41.00
CA ARG A 437 2.24 35.90 41.16
C ARG A 437 2.40 37.40 41.25
N GLY A 438 1.31 38.14 41.23
CA GLY A 438 1.33 39.60 41.21
C GLY A 438 1.82 40.13 39.86
N SER A 439 2.57 41.21 39.90
CA SER A 439 3.04 41.90 38.70
C SER A 439 4.05 41.03 37.91
N LEU A 440 3.73 40.76 36.65
CA LEU A 440 4.54 40.00 35.69
C LEU A 440 4.70 40.79 34.40
N THR A 441 5.88 40.72 33.82
CA THR A 441 6.05 41.13 32.41
C THR A 441 5.30 40.14 31.49
N VAL A 442 4.95 40.59 30.27
CA VAL A 442 4.36 39.72 29.23
C VAL A 442 5.26 38.49 28.97
N THR A 443 6.58 38.69 29.00
CA THR A 443 7.56 37.57 28.84
C THR A 443 7.44 36.56 29.97
N GLU A 444 7.45 37.00 31.23
CA GLU A 444 7.33 36.09 32.39
C GLU A 444 5.96 35.39 32.42
N ALA A 445 4.89 36.13 32.12
CA ALA A 445 3.53 35.58 32.06
C ALA A 445 3.42 34.48 30.99
N PHE A 446 4.04 34.64 29.81
CA PHE A 446 4.09 33.63 28.76
C PHE A 446 4.95 32.43 29.16
N ALA A 447 6.14 32.69 29.72
CA ALA A 447 7.06 31.64 30.16
C ALA A 447 6.42 30.76 31.23
N ARG A 448 5.72 31.33 32.18
CA ARG A 448 4.99 30.67 33.27
C ARG A 448 3.61 30.18 32.86
N SER A 449 3.16 30.56 31.65
CA SER A 449 1.86 30.21 31.09
C SER A 449 0.66 30.71 31.92
N SER A 450 0.73 31.94 32.49
CA SER A 450 -0.40 32.53 33.22
C SER A 450 -1.67 32.56 32.36
N ASN A 451 -2.76 32.02 32.90
CA ASN A 451 -4.07 32.04 32.26
C ASN A 451 -4.71 33.42 32.37
N VAL A 452 -4.55 34.03 33.53
CA VAL A 452 -5.15 35.35 33.84
C VAL A 452 -4.58 36.41 32.91
N VAL A 453 -3.25 36.48 32.79
CA VAL A 453 -2.60 37.47 31.90
C VAL A 453 -2.94 37.18 30.43
N ALA A 454 -3.05 35.90 30.01
CA ALA A 454 -3.46 35.60 28.65
C ALA A 454 -4.89 36.06 28.34
N VAL A 455 -5.82 35.96 29.30
CA VAL A 455 -7.18 36.51 29.15
C VAL A 455 -7.14 38.01 29.08
N GLN A 456 -6.42 38.71 29.97
CA GLN A 456 -6.27 40.17 29.94
C GLN A 456 -5.71 40.65 28.58
N LEU A 457 -4.70 39.96 28.04
CA LEU A 457 -4.13 40.28 26.73
C LEU A 457 -5.15 40.08 25.60
N SER A 458 -5.94 38.97 25.65
CA SER A 458 -7.01 38.71 24.69
C SER A 458 -8.08 39.81 24.70
N GLU A 459 -8.52 40.22 25.89
CA GLU A 459 -9.50 41.30 26.03
C GLU A 459 -8.93 42.62 25.50
N ARG A 460 -7.67 42.94 25.86
CA ARG A 460 -7.03 44.22 25.46
C ARG A 460 -6.72 44.29 23.97
N ALA A 461 -6.32 43.17 23.34
CA ALA A 461 -6.10 43.10 21.90
C ALA A 461 -7.41 42.94 21.10
N GLY A 462 -8.47 42.50 21.77
CA GLY A 462 -9.76 42.13 21.18
C GLY A 462 -9.81 40.67 20.72
N ARG A 463 -10.80 39.90 21.19
CA ARG A 463 -11.00 38.45 20.88
C ARG A 463 -11.09 38.18 19.36
N GLY A 464 -11.71 39.10 18.59
CA GLY A 464 -11.74 39.06 17.13
C GLY A 464 -10.35 39.10 16.50
N GLN A 465 -9.42 39.89 17.05
CA GLN A 465 -8.03 39.98 16.59
C GLN A 465 -7.25 38.68 16.93
N VAL A 466 -7.56 38.04 18.05
CA VAL A 466 -7.00 36.73 18.40
C VAL A 466 -7.44 35.68 17.36
N ILE A 467 -8.71 35.68 16.94
CA ILE A 467 -9.21 34.79 15.87
C ILE A 467 -8.49 35.10 14.54
N VAL A 468 -8.33 36.37 14.19
CA VAL A 468 -7.59 36.78 12.98
C VAL A 468 -6.13 36.30 13.04
N ALA A 469 -5.47 36.45 14.18
CA ALA A 469 -4.10 35.99 14.40
C ALA A 469 -4.02 34.45 14.27
N ALA A 470 -4.96 33.72 14.87
CA ALA A 470 -5.04 32.28 14.73
C ALA A 470 -5.22 31.83 13.27
N ARG A 471 -6.08 32.50 12.49
CA ARG A 471 -6.26 32.24 11.05
C ARG A 471 -4.99 32.51 10.25
N ARG A 472 -4.28 33.60 10.54
CA ARG A 472 -2.98 33.91 9.91
C ARG A 472 -1.91 32.86 10.23
N LEU A 473 -1.95 32.30 11.42
CA LEU A 473 -1.09 31.18 11.84
C LEU A 473 -1.50 29.84 11.19
N GLY A 474 -2.58 29.79 10.38
CA GLY A 474 -3.02 28.59 9.69
C GLY A 474 -4.01 27.72 10.47
N ILE A 475 -4.54 28.18 11.61
CA ILE A 475 -5.55 27.44 12.39
C ILE A 475 -6.92 27.59 11.71
N THR A 476 -7.49 26.49 11.21
CA THR A 476 -8.76 26.47 10.46
C THR A 476 -9.96 26.04 11.31
N ALA A 477 -9.72 25.54 12.53
CA ALA A 477 -10.74 25.10 13.46
C ALA A 477 -11.79 26.20 13.75
N PRO A 478 -13.08 25.89 13.97
CA PRO A 478 -14.08 26.87 14.38
C PRO A 478 -13.67 27.55 15.68
N LEU A 479 -13.56 28.88 15.65
CA LEU A 479 -13.21 29.69 16.82
C LEU A 479 -14.35 30.66 17.14
N THR A 480 -14.75 30.72 18.41
CA THR A 480 -15.77 31.65 18.91
C THR A 480 -15.14 32.71 19.79
N PRO A 481 -15.58 33.99 19.74
CA PRO A 481 -14.99 35.08 20.52
C PRO A 481 -15.46 35.07 21.98
N HIS A 482 -15.34 33.92 22.66
CA HIS A 482 -15.64 33.77 24.07
C HIS A 482 -14.39 34.07 24.94
N PRO A 483 -14.50 34.59 26.17
CA PRO A 483 -13.34 34.86 27.03
C PRO A 483 -12.37 33.69 27.19
N SER A 484 -12.89 32.47 27.24
CA SER A 484 -12.09 31.21 27.36
C SER A 484 -11.29 30.88 26.11
N LEU A 485 -11.52 31.54 24.96
CA LEU A 485 -10.73 31.36 23.73
C LEU A 485 -9.22 31.48 24.00
N ALA A 486 -8.85 32.43 24.86
CA ALA A 486 -7.45 32.67 25.26
C ALA A 486 -6.76 31.47 25.90
N LEU A 487 -7.53 30.50 26.42
CA LEU A 487 -7.04 29.32 27.10
C LEU A 487 -7.00 28.07 26.18
N GLY A 488 -7.39 28.21 24.90
CA GLY A 488 -7.33 27.16 23.91
C GLY A 488 -8.36 26.05 24.12
N VAL A 489 -9.62 26.45 24.31
CA VAL A 489 -10.76 25.52 24.46
C VAL A 489 -11.24 24.95 23.13
N ALA A 490 -10.91 25.60 22.01
CA ALA A 490 -11.26 25.11 20.67
C ALA A 490 -10.32 23.99 20.24
N GLU A 491 -10.90 22.91 19.71
CA GLU A 491 -10.14 21.73 19.30
C GLU A 491 -9.42 21.95 17.96
N VAL A 492 -8.15 21.57 17.89
CA VAL A 492 -7.28 21.67 16.69
C VAL A 492 -6.58 20.34 16.43
N SER A 493 -6.06 20.12 15.21
CA SER A 493 -5.18 18.99 14.95
C SER A 493 -3.73 19.31 15.33
N LEU A 494 -2.95 18.24 15.60
CA LEU A 494 -1.51 18.40 15.89
C LEU A 494 -0.77 19.00 14.69
N LEU A 495 -1.12 18.57 13.46
CA LEU A 495 -0.53 19.09 12.23
C LEU A 495 -0.75 20.60 12.08
N GLU A 496 -1.98 21.03 12.27
CA GLU A 496 -2.38 22.43 12.13
C GLU A 496 -1.69 23.32 13.17
N LEU A 497 -1.67 22.88 14.43
CA LEU A 497 -1.01 23.61 15.49
C LEU A 497 0.53 23.64 15.31
N THR A 498 1.15 22.55 14.86
CA THR A 498 2.59 22.53 14.55
C THR A 498 2.92 23.48 13.41
N GLY A 499 2.05 23.57 12.39
CA GLY A 499 2.15 24.57 11.32
C GLY A 499 2.12 26.00 11.83
N ALA A 500 1.32 26.29 12.86
CA ALA A 500 1.28 27.62 13.48
C ALA A 500 2.64 28.00 14.12
N TYR A 501 3.34 27.04 14.72
CA TYR A 501 4.68 27.25 15.25
C TYR A 501 5.74 27.38 14.14
N ALA A 502 5.52 26.70 13.00
CA ALA A 502 6.38 26.85 11.83
C ALA A 502 6.30 28.26 11.23
N VAL A 503 5.15 28.94 11.30
CA VAL A 503 5.03 30.35 10.91
C VAL A 503 5.98 31.24 11.73
N VAL A 504 6.12 31.02 13.03
CA VAL A 504 7.07 31.78 13.87
C VAL A 504 8.51 31.40 13.53
N ALA A 505 8.78 30.08 13.39
CA ALA A 505 10.11 29.57 13.05
C ALA A 505 10.62 30.05 11.67
N SER A 506 9.70 30.40 10.75
CA SER A 506 10.01 30.95 9.42
C SER A 506 10.15 32.48 9.40
N GLY A 507 10.08 33.15 10.55
CA GLY A 507 10.10 34.62 10.62
C GLY A 507 8.79 35.28 10.20
N GLY A 508 7.66 34.60 10.32
CA GLY A 508 6.33 35.09 10.02
C GLY A 508 5.80 34.80 8.62
N LEU A 509 6.50 33.98 7.84
CA LEU A 509 5.99 33.45 6.56
C LEU A 509 4.84 32.48 6.81
N GLY A 510 3.79 32.57 6.02
CA GLY A 510 2.65 31.66 6.08
C GLY A 510 3.03 30.24 5.69
N VAL A 511 2.60 29.27 6.47
CA VAL A 511 2.97 27.87 6.30
C VAL A 511 1.74 27.01 5.99
N VAL A 512 1.85 26.20 4.94
CA VAL A 512 0.88 25.16 4.61
C VAL A 512 1.59 23.80 4.76
N PRO A 513 1.30 23.02 5.82
CA PRO A 513 1.89 21.69 5.97
C PRO A 513 1.62 20.81 4.77
N HIS A 514 2.67 20.17 4.23
CA HIS A 514 2.58 19.37 3.01
C HIS A 514 3.49 18.16 3.06
N ALA A 515 3.10 17.14 2.29
CA ALA A 515 3.81 15.86 2.22
C ALA A 515 4.29 15.54 0.80
N ILE A 516 3.64 16.08 -0.23
CA ILE A 516 3.90 15.73 -1.64
C ILE A 516 4.83 16.78 -2.24
N ALA A 517 6.00 16.31 -2.71
CA ALA A 517 6.96 17.13 -3.44
C ALA A 517 6.67 17.12 -4.95
N GLU A 518 6.45 15.92 -5.52
CA GLU A 518 6.10 15.75 -6.93
C GLU A 518 5.28 14.49 -7.17
N ILE A 519 4.49 14.49 -8.25
CA ILE A 519 3.73 13.34 -8.75
C ILE A 519 4.06 13.17 -10.22
N ARG A 520 4.43 11.95 -10.60
CA ARG A 520 4.70 11.55 -11.98
C ARG A 520 3.79 10.40 -12.40
N ASP A 521 3.52 10.31 -13.70
CA ASP A 521 2.93 9.12 -14.28
C ASP A 521 4.01 8.03 -14.51
N ARG A 522 3.61 6.86 -14.95
CA ARG A 522 4.51 5.74 -15.26
C ARG A 522 5.52 6.05 -16.39
N LYS A 523 5.21 6.99 -17.25
CA LYS A 523 6.09 7.42 -18.35
C LYS A 523 7.13 8.44 -17.87
N GLY A 524 7.06 8.84 -16.59
CA GLY A 524 7.91 9.88 -16.01
C GLY A 524 7.41 11.30 -16.24
N THR A 525 6.22 11.48 -16.86
CA THR A 525 5.62 12.79 -17.08
C THR A 525 5.28 13.44 -15.75
N MET A 526 5.72 14.68 -15.56
CA MET A 526 5.40 15.46 -14.35
C MET A 526 3.95 15.89 -14.37
N LEU A 527 3.14 15.35 -13.44
CA LEU A 527 1.74 15.74 -13.25
C LEU A 527 1.58 16.86 -12.21
N TYR A 528 2.42 16.84 -11.19
CA TYR A 528 2.46 17.86 -10.15
C TYR A 528 3.88 18.04 -9.62
N ARG A 529 4.27 19.28 -9.38
CA ARG A 529 5.47 19.65 -8.61
C ARG A 529 5.11 20.82 -7.71
N ARG A 530 5.43 20.69 -6.44
CA ARG A 530 5.21 21.78 -5.50
C ARG A 530 6.09 22.97 -5.86
N ALA A 531 5.47 24.16 -5.94
CA ALA A 531 6.13 25.43 -6.13
C ALA A 531 5.75 26.37 -4.97
N GLY A 532 6.72 27.03 -4.40
CA GLY A 532 6.53 27.98 -3.32
C GLY A 532 6.33 27.36 -1.92
N SER A 533 6.45 28.20 -0.90
CA SER A 533 6.44 27.82 0.53
C SER A 533 5.17 28.23 1.27
N GLY A 534 4.21 28.87 0.64
CA GLY A 534 2.98 29.29 1.31
C GLY A 534 2.47 30.66 0.88
N PRO A 535 1.54 31.27 1.66
CA PRO A 535 0.82 32.50 1.30
C PRO A 535 1.64 33.82 1.49
N GLY A 536 2.96 33.74 1.64
CA GLY A 536 3.81 34.92 1.87
C GLY A 536 3.84 35.36 3.34
N GLN A 537 4.15 36.64 3.61
CA GLN A 537 4.27 37.19 4.96
C GLN A 537 2.88 37.32 5.62
N VAL A 538 2.62 36.57 6.69
CA VAL A 538 1.34 36.59 7.43
C VAL A 538 1.44 37.22 8.80
N LEU A 539 2.64 37.25 9.40
CA LEU A 539 2.97 38.03 10.59
C LEU A 539 4.07 39.02 10.23
N ALA A 540 3.99 40.26 10.80
CA ALA A 540 5.09 41.20 10.68
C ALA A 540 6.37 40.62 11.32
N PRO A 541 7.57 40.87 10.76
CA PRO A 541 8.83 40.30 11.25
C PRO A 541 9.11 40.59 12.73
N ASP A 542 8.77 41.76 13.22
CA ASP A 542 8.90 42.17 14.61
C ASP A 542 7.98 41.38 15.55
N VAL A 543 6.73 41.11 15.11
CA VAL A 543 5.78 40.22 15.83
C VAL A 543 6.31 38.81 15.90
N ALA A 544 6.83 38.29 14.78
CA ALA A 544 7.42 36.94 14.73
C ALA A 544 8.65 36.84 15.64
N ALA A 545 9.56 37.82 15.60
CA ALA A 545 10.72 37.89 16.49
C ALA A 545 10.32 38.03 17.97
N GLY A 546 9.26 38.82 18.25
CA GLY A 546 8.69 38.91 19.58
C GLY A 546 8.19 37.58 20.11
N LEU A 547 7.45 36.80 19.28
CA LEU A 547 6.97 35.47 19.63
C LEU A 547 8.13 34.45 19.80
N ASP A 548 9.16 34.49 18.94
CA ASP A 548 10.36 33.65 19.09
C ASP A 548 11.02 33.88 20.45
N ALA A 549 11.22 35.14 20.86
CA ALA A 549 11.79 35.47 22.15
C ALA A 549 10.93 34.95 23.32
N LEU A 550 9.61 35.04 23.22
CA LEU A 550 8.69 34.50 24.23
C LEU A 550 8.78 32.97 24.30
N LEU A 551 8.82 32.29 23.16
CA LEU A 551 8.94 30.81 23.08
C LEU A 551 10.29 30.30 23.63
N ARG A 552 11.37 31.05 23.41
CA ARG A 552 12.68 30.75 24.02
C ARG A 552 12.65 30.90 25.55
N ALA A 553 11.97 31.91 26.09
CA ALA A 553 11.82 32.08 27.53
C ALA A 553 11.08 30.91 28.19
N VAL A 554 10.08 30.30 27.51
CA VAL A 554 9.40 29.11 28.01
C VAL A 554 10.35 27.93 28.20
N VAL A 555 11.29 27.69 27.28
CA VAL A 555 12.27 26.60 27.34
C VAL A 555 13.39 26.92 28.32
N ARG A 556 13.87 28.17 28.33
CA ARG A 556 14.97 28.59 29.19
C ARG A 556 14.60 28.58 30.68
N GLU A 557 13.47 29.16 31.04
CA GLU A 557 13.10 29.44 32.44
C GLU A 557 11.63 29.11 32.80
N GLY A 558 10.84 28.75 31.81
CA GLY A 558 9.40 28.53 31.96
C GLY A 558 8.97 27.08 32.16
N THR A 559 7.75 26.81 31.71
CA THR A 559 7.09 25.49 31.80
C THR A 559 7.72 24.44 30.92
N GLY A 560 8.52 24.84 29.91
CA GLY A 560 9.12 23.95 28.89
C GLY A 560 10.55 23.52 29.18
N ARG A 561 11.10 23.73 30.38
CA ARG A 561 12.51 23.45 30.72
C ARG A 561 12.98 22.02 30.39
N ARG A 562 12.10 21.03 30.45
CA ARG A 562 12.45 19.65 30.08
C ARG A 562 12.72 19.46 28.57
N ALA A 563 12.37 20.43 27.75
CA ALA A 563 12.70 20.45 26.33
C ALA A 563 14.01 21.18 26.01
N ALA A 564 14.72 21.70 27.02
CA ALA A 564 15.98 22.42 26.81
C ALA A 564 17.04 21.51 26.17
N LEU A 565 17.73 22.04 25.16
CA LEU A 565 18.82 21.39 24.42
C LEU A 565 20.14 22.13 24.66
N ASN A 566 21.25 21.55 24.23
CA ASN A 566 22.57 22.21 24.24
C ASN A 566 22.67 23.34 23.20
N VAL A 567 21.66 23.50 22.36
CA VAL A 567 21.50 24.58 21.38
C VAL A 567 20.22 25.36 21.65
N PRO A 568 20.09 26.61 21.15
CA PRO A 568 18.90 27.39 21.36
C PRO A 568 17.64 26.69 20.85
N ALA A 569 16.65 26.53 21.72
CA ALA A 569 15.36 25.96 21.39
C ALA A 569 14.24 26.91 21.83
N ALA A 570 13.14 26.86 21.09
CA ALA A 570 11.93 27.63 21.36
C ALA A 570 10.73 26.67 21.41
N GLY A 571 9.76 26.92 22.30
CA GLY A 571 8.60 26.01 22.37
C GLY A 571 7.58 26.44 23.42
N LYS A 572 6.44 25.75 23.45
CA LYS A 572 5.34 25.99 24.35
C LYS A 572 4.67 24.71 24.81
N THR A 573 4.33 24.65 26.06
CA THR A 573 3.53 23.58 26.67
C THR A 573 2.04 23.86 26.49
N GLY A 574 1.26 22.81 26.28
CA GLY A 574 -0.20 22.81 26.32
C GLY A 574 -0.70 21.71 27.26
N THR A 575 -1.74 22.01 28.02
CA THR A 575 -2.43 21.03 28.85
C THR A 575 -3.90 21.42 28.89
N SER A 576 -4.79 20.50 28.52
CA SER A 576 -6.24 20.71 28.67
C SER A 576 -6.67 20.43 30.11
N GLN A 577 -7.94 20.77 30.41
CA GLN A 577 -8.50 20.52 31.74
C GLN A 577 -8.40 19.05 32.10
N ASP A 578 -8.12 18.76 33.38
CA ASP A 578 -7.96 17.41 33.94
C ASP A 578 -6.85 16.57 33.28
N SER A 579 -5.89 17.21 32.59
CA SER A 579 -4.79 16.53 31.87
C SER A 579 -5.29 15.47 30.88
N ARG A 580 -6.39 15.75 30.15
CA ARG A 580 -6.91 14.86 29.07
C ARG A 580 -6.03 14.90 27.85
N ASP A 581 -5.48 16.09 27.53
CA ASP A 581 -4.55 16.33 26.45
C ASP A 581 -3.31 17.05 26.96
N ALA A 582 -2.14 16.59 26.56
CA ALA A 582 -0.87 17.20 26.90
C ALA A 582 -0.01 17.38 25.64
N TRP A 583 0.49 18.61 25.45
CA TRP A 583 1.16 19.04 24.23
C TRP A 583 2.50 19.67 24.51
N PHE A 584 3.44 19.46 23.58
CA PHE A 584 4.61 20.33 23.44
C PHE A 584 4.86 20.61 21.96
N LEU A 585 4.94 21.90 21.62
CA LEU A 585 5.27 22.36 20.27
C LEU A 585 6.54 23.21 20.39
N GLY A 586 7.49 22.98 19.50
CA GLY A 586 8.74 23.73 19.55
C GLY A 586 9.60 23.50 18.31
N TYR A 587 10.70 24.26 18.24
CA TYR A 587 11.63 24.18 17.11
C TYR A 587 13.07 24.49 17.54
N ARG A 588 14.00 23.95 16.74
CA ARG A 588 15.43 24.28 16.73
C ARG A 588 15.97 24.07 15.32
N ASP A 589 17.01 24.79 14.93
CA ASP A 589 17.85 24.52 13.74
C ASP A 589 17.07 24.14 12.47
N GLY A 590 16.02 24.89 12.14
CA GLY A 590 15.22 24.66 10.93
C GLY A 590 14.29 23.45 11.00
N LEU A 591 14.06 22.85 12.18
CA LEU A 591 13.08 21.78 12.38
C LEU A 591 12.06 22.15 13.46
N VAL A 592 10.78 22.05 13.11
CA VAL A 592 9.63 22.28 13.98
C VAL A 592 8.98 20.96 14.31
N ALA A 593 8.72 20.67 15.58
CA ALA A 593 8.03 19.44 15.95
C ALA A 593 6.93 19.71 16.99
N GLY A 594 5.84 18.97 16.82
CA GLY A 594 4.72 18.90 17.75
C GLY A 594 4.56 17.51 18.31
N VAL A 595 4.30 17.43 19.61
CA VAL A 595 4.03 16.20 20.35
C VAL A 595 2.68 16.34 21.07
N TRP A 596 1.87 15.29 21.01
CA TRP A 596 0.64 15.15 21.76
C TRP A 596 0.60 13.80 22.48
N LEU A 597 0.13 13.78 23.73
CA LEU A 597 -0.22 12.60 24.50
C LEU A 597 -1.64 12.76 25.03
N GLY A 598 -2.39 11.63 25.08
CA GLY A 598 -3.77 11.60 25.56
C GLY A 598 -4.41 10.22 25.40
N ASN A 599 -5.72 10.19 25.55
CA ASN A 599 -6.54 9.01 25.35
C ASN A 599 -7.63 9.28 24.30
N ASP A 600 -7.95 8.30 23.47
CA ASP A 600 -8.98 8.45 22.43
C ASP A 600 -10.37 8.69 23.00
N ASP A 601 -10.67 8.09 24.15
CA ASP A 601 -11.91 8.23 24.91
C ASP A 601 -11.94 9.48 25.80
N GLY A 602 -10.86 10.27 25.81
CA GLY A 602 -10.76 11.48 26.63
C GLY A 602 -10.60 11.21 28.14
N THR A 603 -10.24 10.02 28.57
CA THR A 603 -9.94 9.75 29.98
C THR A 603 -8.72 10.54 30.46
N PRO A 604 -8.74 11.11 31.69
CA PRO A 604 -7.62 11.88 32.22
C PRO A 604 -6.34 11.07 32.41
N MET A 605 -5.19 11.72 32.18
CA MET A 605 -3.86 11.16 32.49
C MET A 605 -3.42 11.58 33.91
N LYS A 606 -2.60 10.75 34.55
CA LYS A 606 -2.10 11.01 35.92
C LYS A 606 -0.78 11.78 35.88
N GLY A 607 -0.77 13.03 36.34
CA GLY A 607 0.45 13.85 36.44
C GLY A 607 1.11 14.23 35.10
N VAL A 608 0.43 14.01 33.98
CA VAL A 608 0.94 14.37 32.64
C VAL A 608 0.50 15.78 32.30
N THR A 609 1.47 16.65 32.09
CA THR A 609 1.28 18.01 31.57
C THR A 609 2.19 18.21 30.38
N GLY A 610 1.97 19.25 29.60
CA GLY A 610 2.83 19.59 28.46
C GLY A 610 4.30 19.77 28.82
N GLY A 611 4.60 20.17 30.06
CA GLY A 611 5.96 20.32 30.60
C GLY A 611 6.59 19.04 31.13
N THR A 612 5.91 17.92 31.13
CA THR A 612 6.41 16.62 31.59
C THR A 612 6.71 15.71 30.38
N LEU A 613 5.98 14.63 30.19
CA LEU A 613 6.22 13.64 29.13
C LEU A 613 6.31 14.24 27.72
N PRO A 614 5.39 15.15 27.26
CA PRO A 614 5.51 15.71 25.93
C PRO A 614 6.82 16.50 25.70
N ALA A 615 7.22 17.32 26.67
CA ALA A 615 8.47 18.08 26.59
C ALA A 615 9.70 17.15 26.59
N SER A 616 9.69 16.08 27.42
CA SER A 616 10.78 15.09 27.46
C SER A 616 10.87 14.27 26.17
N LEU A 617 9.73 13.88 25.58
CA LEU A 617 9.67 13.18 24.30
C LEU A 617 10.19 14.06 23.16
N TRP A 618 9.78 15.34 23.14
CA TRP A 618 10.29 16.32 22.18
C TRP A 618 11.81 16.48 22.29
N HIS A 619 12.33 16.59 23.52
CA HIS A 619 13.76 16.66 23.80
C HIS A 619 14.50 15.42 23.28
N ASP A 620 14.01 14.21 23.62
CA ASP A 620 14.59 12.94 23.16
C ASP A 620 14.58 12.82 21.64
N PHE A 621 13.48 13.21 20.98
CA PHE A 621 13.41 13.25 19.53
C PHE A 621 14.47 14.18 18.92
N MET A 622 14.55 15.42 19.43
CA MET A 622 15.47 16.42 18.89
C MET A 622 16.95 16.08 19.13
N THR A 623 17.27 15.41 20.22
CA THR A 623 18.66 14.97 20.52
C THR A 623 19.13 13.78 19.69
N ARG A 624 18.20 13.05 19.06
CA ARG A 624 18.51 11.93 18.14
C ARG A 624 18.87 12.40 16.72
N LEU A 625 18.71 13.68 16.44
CA LEU A 625 19.00 14.32 15.15
C LEU A 625 20.27 15.15 15.22
#